data_105b2f1ea9e7e52fca965f4b3a2fbdb5
#
_entry.id   105b2f1ea9e7e52fca965f4b3a2fbdb5
#
_cell.length_a   1.000
_cell.length_b   1.000
_cell.length_c   1.000
_cell.angle_alpha   90.00
_cell.angle_beta   90.00
_cell.angle_gamma   90.00
#
_symmetry.space_group_name_H-M   'P 1'
#
loop_
_entity.id
_entity.type
_entity.pdbx_description
1 polymer ?
#
loop_
_entity_poly.entity_id
_entity_poly.type
_entity_poly.pdbx_seq_one_letter_code
_entity_poly.pdbx_strand_id
1 'polypeptide(L)'
;SKSKHMEFPIQMYDPKREYNLHKTDIDNAIHEVLNHGKFINGPEINELEDELSKFTGSQCVTLSNGTDALQVALLALDVGIDDEVITVSHSWISTVEVISILKAKPVFVDIEPITFNMDPSKLENVITGKTKAIIVVSLYGHMADYDKINEIANKYNIPVIEDGAQSFGATYKNQKSCSMTPISTTSFFPSKPLGCYGDGGACFTNIPELEAKIRAIKNHGGVKRFHHKYIGMNARLDTIQAAILNTKLKYFEETIKNRNACANYYTQQLQYLEKIGFELPKVNKNFTSVWAQYSILAPNIEIRDNIVNYLKEKSINVSIFYPSPLHLQECFNYLGYKIGDLPVTESVCDRIFNLPCYGELTNKEQVFIIDMLRQFNVKAI
;
A
#
# COMPACT_ATOMS: atom_id res chain seq x y z
N SER A 1 5.32 6.12 -27.55
CA SER A 1 5.39 7.57 -27.30
C SER A 1 4.24 8.00 -26.40
N LYS A 2 4.52 8.85 -25.45
CA LYS A 2 3.47 9.49 -24.65
C LYS A 2 2.53 10.20 -25.62
N SER A 3 1.22 9.95 -25.49
CA SER A 3 0.21 10.46 -26.40
C SER A 3 0.37 11.95 -26.67
N LYS A 4 0.26 12.35 -27.94
CA LYS A 4 0.23 13.76 -28.33
C LYS A 4 -1.09 14.43 -27.96
N HIS A 5 -2.11 13.65 -27.61
CA HIS A 5 -3.45 14.12 -27.25
C HIS A 5 -3.72 13.90 -25.78
N MET A 6 -4.34 14.88 -25.14
CA MET A 6 -4.85 14.72 -23.79
C MET A 6 -6.21 14.01 -23.82
N GLU A 7 -6.37 13.03 -22.98
CA GLU A 7 -7.67 12.37 -22.76
C GLU A 7 -8.31 12.95 -21.51
N PHE A 8 -9.60 13.26 -21.61
CA PHE A 8 -10.40 13.77 -20.48
C PHE A 8 -11.53 12.81 -20.15
N PRO A 9 -11.88 12.65 -18.88
CA PRO A 9 -11.18 13.24 -17.74
C PRO A 9 -9.78 12.64 -17.54
N ILE A 10 -8.85 13.42 -17.02
CA ILE A 10 -7.56 12.90 -16.58
C ILE A 10 -7.79 12.06 -15.33
N GLN A 11 -7.43 10.79 -15.39
CA GLN A 11 -7.66 9.82 -14.32
C GLN A 11 -6.48 9.74 -13.37
N MET A 12 -6.74 9.29 -12.13
CA MET A 12 -5.68 9.01 -11.15
C MET A 12 -4.69 7.98 -11.65
N TYR A 13 -5.15 6.99 -12.39
CA TYR A 13 -4.35 5.91 -12.98
C TYR A 13 -5.09 5.33 -14.18
N ASP A 14 -4.35 5.00 -15.26
CA ASP A 14 -4.90 4.32 -16.43
C ASP A 14 -4.09 3.05 -16.72
N PRO A 15 -4.60 1.87 -16.32
CA PRO A 15 -3.89 0.60 -16.49
C PRO A 15 -3.64 0.23 -17.95
N LYS A 16 -4.43 0.74 -18.87
CA LYS A 16 -4.27 0.44 -20.31
C LYS A 16 -2.97 0.98 -20.88
N ARG A 17 -2.44 2.07 -20.33
CA ARG A 17 -1.22 2.71 -20.84
C ARG A 17 0.01 1.84 -20.62
N GLU A 18 0.19 1.29 -19.42
CA GLU A 18 1.28 0.36 -19.14
C GLU A 18 1.13 -0.92 -19.95
N TYR A 19 -0.09 -1.47 -20.04
CA TYR A 19 -0.36 -2.63 -20.86
C TYR A 19 0.06 -2.38 -22.32
N ASN A 20 -0.32 -1.24 -22.89
CA ASN A 20 0.01 -0.92 -24.29
C ASN A 20 1.52 -0.80 -24.52
N LEU A 21 2.29 -0.33 -23.54
CA LEU A 21 3.75 -0.28 -23.61
C LEU A 21 4.40 -1.66 -23.70
N HIS A 22 3.81 -2.64 -23.04
CA HIS A 22 4.38 -3.99 -22.92
C HIS A 22 3.45 -5.08 -23.47
N LYS A 23 2.56 -4.69 -24.38
CA LYS A 23 1.46 -5.51 -24.89
C LYS A 23 1.94 -6.88 -25.38
N THR A 24 2.95 -6.92 -26.23
CA THR A 24 3.44 -8.17 -26.80
C THR A 24 3.95 -9.13 -25.73
N ASP A 25 4.76 -8.64 -24.79
CA ASP A 25 5.31 -9.47 -23.73
C ASP A 25 4.21 -9.97 -22.77
N ILE A 26 3.26 -9.10 -22.43
CA ILE A 26 2.14 -9.45 -21.54
C ILE A 26 1.21 -10.47 -22.22
N ASP A 27 0.83 -10.21 -23.47
CA ASP A 27 -0.03 -11.12 -24.22
C ASP A 27 0.62 -12.51 -24.38
N ASN A 28 1.91 -12.55 -24.69
CA ASN A 28 2.66 -13.80 -24.80
C ASN A 28 2.70 -14.58 -23.49
N ALA A 29 2.91 -13.89 -22.36
CA ALA A 29 2.93 -14.51 -21.05
C ALA A 29 1.57 -15.14 -20.69
N ILE A 30 0.48 -14.45 -21.00
CA ILE A 30 -0.89 -14.97 -20.78
C ILE A 30 -1.13 -16.18 -21.69
N HIS A 31 -0.79 -16.10 -22.96
CA HIS A 31 -0.96 -17.21 -23.90
C HIS A 31 -0.18 -18.45 -23.49
N GLU A 32 1.01 -18.29 -22.94
CA GLU A 32 1.80 -19.42 -22.44
C GLU A 32 1.05 -20.19 -21.35
N VAL A 33 0.40 -19.48 -20.42
CA VAL A 33 -0.45 -20.11 -19.38
C VAL A 33 -1.66 -20.82 -20.02
N LEU A 34 -2.32 -20.17 -20.99
CA LEU A 34 -3.44 -20.79 -21.69
C LEU A 34 -3.01 -22.07 -22.42
N ASN A 35 -1.81 -22.07 -22.99
CA ASN A 35 -1.27 -23.21 -23.74
C ASN A 35 -0.99 -24.41 -22.84
N HIS A 36 -0.37 -24.22 -21.66
CA HIS A 36 -0.08 -25.35 -20.78
C HIS A 36 -1.26 -25.75 -19.86
N GLY A 37 -2.21 -24.82 -19.65
CA GLY A 37 -3.45 -25.10 -18.93
C GLY A 37 -3.31 -25.28 -17.40
N LYS A 38 -2.16 -25.02 -16.82
CA LYS A 38 -1.91 -25.12 -15.38
C LYS A 38 -2.31 -23.81 -14.68
N PHE A 39 -3.61 -23.59 -14.54
CA PHE A 39 -4.18 -22.32 -14.06
C PHE A 39 -4.03 -22.13 -12.55
N ILE A 40 -3.86 -23.20 -11.78
CA ILE A 40 -3.65 -23.19 -10.34
C ILE A 40 -2.26 -23.78 -10.05
N ASN A 41 -1.46 -23.03 -9.30
CA ASN A 41 -0.10 -23.43 -8.93
C ASN A 41 0.78 -23.84 -10.12
N GLY A 42 0.63 -23.12 -11.24
CA GLY A 42 1.48 -23.34 -12.42
C GLY A 42 2.92 -22.87 -12.20
N PRO A 43 3.82 -23.17 -13.16
CA PRO A 43 5.25 -22.88 -13.01
C PRO A 43 5.56 -21.37 -12.81
N GLU A 44 4.69 -20.50 -13.32
CA GLU A 44 4.86 -19.04 -13.19
C GLU A 44 4.76 -18.58 -11.73
N ILE A 45 4.06 -19.34 -10.87
CA ILE A 45 3.97 -19.03 -9.43
C ILE A 45 5.36 -19.15 -8.77
N ASN A 46 6.04 -20.27 -8.97
CA ASN A 46 7.37 -20.49 -8.41
C ASN A 46 8.39 -19.47 -8.97
N GLU A 47 8.32 -19.21 -10.27
CA GLU A 47 9.17 -18.19 -10.92
C GLU A 47 8.97 -16.83 -10.25
N LEU A 48 7.73 -16.41 -10.06
CA LEU A 48 7.41 -15.13 -9.43
C LEU A 48 7.89 -15.06 -7.98
N GLU A 49 7.65 -16.12 -7.21
CA GLU A 49 8.10 -16.17 -5.81
C GLU A 49 9.63 -16.07 -5.72
N ASP A 50 10.36 -16.74 -6.60
CA ASP A 50 11.82 -16.66 -6.64
C ASP A 50 12.30 -15.25 -7.00
N GLU A 51 11.71 -14.62 -8.01
CA GLU A 51 12.08 -13.28 -8.43
C GLU A 51 11.72 -12.21 -7.38
N LEU A 52 10.56 -12.33 -6.74
CA LEU A 52 10.16 -11.42 -5.67
C LEU A 52 11.03 -11.60 -4.42
N SER A 53 11.44 -12.83 -4.13
CA SER A 53 12.36 -13.12 -3.02
C SER A 53 13.72 -12.47 -3.24
N LYS A 54 14.26 -12.58 -4.46
CA LYS A 54 15.52 -11.91 -4.83
C LYS A 54 15.39 -10.40 -4.77
N PHE A 55 14.27 -9.87 -5.25
CA PHE A 55 14.03 -8.43 -5.28
C PHE A 55 13.97 -7.82 -3.88
N THR A 56 13.28 -8.46 -2.94
CA THR A 56 13.09 -7.92 -1.58
C THR A 56 14.20 -8.34 -0.60
N GLY A 57 14.84 -9.49 -0.82
CA GLY A 57 15.72 -10.12 0.16
C GLY A 57 14.96 -10.92 1.22
N SER A 58 13.68 -11.20 1.01
CA SER A 58 12.82 -11.95 1.93
C SER A 58 12.03 -13.01 1.17
N GLN A 59 11.80 -14.18 1.75
CA GLN A 59 11.11 -15.29 1.07
C GLN A 59 9.66 -14.93 0.81
N CYS A 60 9.25 -15.06 -0.45
CA CYS A 60 7.92 -14.70 -0.93
C CYS A 60 6.98 -15.90 -0.96
N VAL A 61 5.77 -15.70 -0.45
CA VAL A 61 4.64 -16.61 -0.62
C VAL A 61 3.51 -15.83 -1.29
N THR A 62 3.20 -16.15 -2.53
CA THR A 62 2.13 -15.47 -3.28
C THR A 62 0.76 -15.82 -2.71
N LEU A 63 -0.14 -14.85 -2.73
CA LEU A 63 -1.49 -14.96 -2.18
C LEU A 63 -2.52 -14.29 -3.11
N SER A 64 -3.79 -14.50 -2.80
CA SER A 64 -4.93 -14.06 -3.61
C SER A 64 -5.09 -12.54 -3.70
N ASN A 65 -4.76 -11.82 -2.64
CA ASN A 65 -4.84 -10.35 -2.58
C ASN A 65 -4.16 -9.84 -1.30
N GLY A 66 -4.04 -8.52 -1.17
CA GLY A 66 -3.39 -7.90 -0.02
C GLY A 66 -4.17 -8.06 1.29
N THR A 67 -5.49 -8.06 1.24
CA THR A 67 -6.34 -8.28 2.42
C THR A 67 -6.15 -9.68 2.97
N ASP A 68 -6.21 -10.70 2.11
CA ASP A 68 -5.97 -12.09 2.49
C ASP A 68 -4.53 -12.27 3.00
N ALA A 69 -3.57 -11.55 2.43
CA ALA A 69 -2.18 -11.60 2.91
C ALA A 69 -2.06 -11.14 4.37
N LEU A 70 -2.74 -10.05 4.73
CA LEU A 70 -2.78 -9.58 6.12
C LEU A 70 -3.46 -10.61 7.03
N GLN A 71 -4.57 -11.19 6.59
CA GLN A 71 -5.29 -12.17 7.39
C GLN A 71 -4.46 -13.45 7.58
N VAL A 72 -3.81 -13.92 6.55
CA VAL A 72 -2.91 -15.09 6.63
C VAL A 72 -1.73 -14.80 7.56
N ALA A 73 -1.17 -13.59 7.52
CA ALA A 73 -0.10 -13.19 8.42
C ALA A 73 -0.55 -13.23 9.89
N LEU A 74 -1.74 -12.71 10.19
CA LEU A 74 -2.29 -12.74 11.54
C LEU A 74 -2.57 -14.18 12.01
N LEU A 75 -3.14 -15.01 11.13
CA LEU A 75 -3.37 -16.43 11.42
C LEU A 75 -2.06 -17.17 11.70
N ALA A 76 -1.01 -16.88 10.92
CA ALA A 76 0.31 -17.50 11.12
C ALA A 76 0.93 -17.11 12.46
N LEU A 77 0.59 -15.95 13.01
CA LEU A 77 1.02 -15.47 14.32
C LEU A 77 0.08 -15.89 15.45
N ASP A 78 -0.92 -16.74 15.17
CA ASP A 78 -1.89 -17.25 16.13
C ASP A 78 -2.74 -16.14 16.80
N VAL A 79 -3.00 -15.07 16.08
CA VAL A 79 -3.87 -14.00 16.53
C VAL A 79 -5.33 -14.49 16.55
N GLY A 80 -6.03 -14.27 17.66
CA GLY A 80 -7.41 -14.70 17.82
C GLY A 80 -8.14 -13.95 18.92
N ILE A 81 -9.16 -14.60 19.48
CA ILE A 81 -10.06 -14.04 20.50
C ILE A 81 -9.25 -13.45 21.66
N ASP A 82 -9.64 -12.24 22.08
CA ASP A 82 -9.06 -11.49 23.20
C ASP A 82 -7.63 -10.99 23.01
N ASP A 83 -6.99 -11.28 21.88
CA ASP A 83 -5.72 -10.65 21.52
C ASP A 83 -5.95 -9.20 21.10
N GLU A 84 -4.95 -8.36 21.30
CA GLU A 84 -4.90 -7.00 20.80
C GLU A 84 -3.87 -6.91 19.66
N VAL A 85 -4.23 -6.19 18.60
CA VAL A 85 -3.33 -5.88 17.50
C VAL A 85 -3.30 -4.36 17.32
N ILE A 86 -2.12 -3.80 17.48
CA ILE A 86 -1.90 -2.36 17.34
C ILE A 86 -1.77 -2.02 15.86
N THR A 87 -2.41 -0.96 15.41
CA THR A 87 -2.26 -0.44 14.06
C THR A 87 -2.62 1.05 13.98
N VAL A 88 -2.66 1.60 12.79
CA VAL A 88 -3.02 3.00 12.53
C VAL A 88 -4.44 3.11 12.02
N SER A 89 -5.04 4.29 12.19
CA SER A 89 -6.40 4.60 11.72
C SER A 89 -6.40 5.27 10.34
N HIS A 90 -5.25 5.77 9.87
CA HIS A 90 -5.12 6.38 8.55
C HIS A 90 -4.57 5.35 7.56
N SER A 91 -5.47 4.55 7.00
CA SER A 91 -5.13 3.47 6.07
C SER A 91 -6.37 3.02 5.32
N TRP A 92 -6.18 2.15 4.34
CA TRP A 92 -7.28 1.37 3.77
C TRP A 92 -7.83 0.41 4.84
N ILE A 93 -9.13 0.19 4.80
CA ILE A 93 -9.83 -0.56 5.85
C ILE A 93 -9.31 -1.98 6.08
N SER A 94 -8.72 -2.62 5.07
CA SER A 94 -8.18 -3.99 5.19
C SER A 94 -7.22 -4.13 6.37
N THR A 95 -6.40 -3.10 6.64
CA THR A 95 -5.44 -3.09 7.74
C THR A 95 -6.11 -3.38 9.09
N VAL A 96 -7.35 -2.96 9.26
CA VAL A 96 -8.09 -3.05 10.54
C VAL A 96 -9.15 -4.15 10.51
N GLU A 97 -9.88 -4.30 9.41
CA GLU A 97 -10.98 -5.28 9.34
C GLU A 97 -10.49 -6.73 9.55
N VAL A 98 -9.28 -7.06 9.09
CA VAL A 98 -8.71 -8.39 9.27
C VAL A 98 -8.49 -8.76 10.74
N ILE A 99 -8.23 -7.75 11.58
CA ILE A 99 -8.10 -7.92 13.04
C ILE A 99 -9.46 -8.29 13.63
N SER A 100 -10.48 -7.52 13.29
CA SER A 100 -11.84 -7.70 13.80
C SER A 100 -12.48 -9.02 13.36
N ILE A 101 -12.22 -9.45 12.12
CA ILE A 101 -12.70 -10.75 11.61
C ILE A 101 -12.18 -11.91 12.47
N LEU A 102 -10.96 -11.84 12.97
CA LEU A 102 -10.36 -12.85 13.84
C LEU A 102 -10.81 -12.74 15.30
N LYS A 103 -11.73 -11.81 15.61
CA LYS A 103 -12.20 -11.55 16.98
C LYS A 103 -11.11 -11.01 17.91
N ALA A 104 -10.02 -10.51 17.37
CA ALA A 104 -9.03 -9.72 18.08
C ALA A 104 -9.47 -8.25 18.11
N LYS A 105 -8.86 -7.48 19.00
CA LYS A 105 -9.21 -6.08 19.20
C LYS A 105 -8.21 -5.17 18.50
N PRO A 106 -8.64 -4.35 17.54
CA PRO A 106 -7.81 -3.27 17.03
C PRO A 106 -7.51 -2.23 18.11
N VAL A 107 -6.24 -1.85 18.24
CA VAL A 107 -5.79 -0.78 19.12
C VAL A 107 -5.05 0.24 18.28
N PHE A 108 -5.55 1.47 18.25
CA PHE A 108 -5.03 2.50 17.37
C PHE A 108 -3.90 3.31 18.00
N VAL A 109 -2.90 3.62 17.17
CA VAL A 109 -1.81 4.57 17.44
C VAL A 109 -1.89 5.66 16.39
N ASP A 110 -1.68 6.91 16.78
CA ASP A 110 -1.69 8.02 15.83
C ASP A 110 -0.48 7.98 14.89
N ILE A 111 -0.61 8.66 13.79
CA ILE A 111 0.44 8.83 12.79
C ILE A 111 1.26 10.08 13.07
N GLU A 112 2.44 10.17 12.44
CA GLU A 112 3.21 11.41 12.44
C GLU A 112 2.85 12.24 11.19
N PRO A 113 3.00 13.56 11.23
CA PRO A 113 2.39 14.44 10.22
C PRO A 113 3.18 14.59 8.91
N ILE A 114 4.36 13.99 8.79
CA ILE A 114 5.24 14.18 7.61
C ILE A 114 5.05 13.07 6.58
N THR A 115 5.18 11.81 7.00
CA THR A 115 5.00 10.66 6.11
C THR A 115 3.62 10.01 6.25
N PHE A 116 2.87 10.37 7.29
CA PHE A 116 1.55 9.81 7.62
C PHE A 116 1.60 8.35 8.06
N ASN A 117 2.78 7.88 8.44
CA ASN A 117 2.99 6.56 8.99
C ASN A 117 2.92 6.59 10.53
N MET A 118 2.85 5.40 11.14
CA MET A 118 2.76 5.28 12.60
C MET A 118 3.84 6.12 13.28
N ASP A 119 3.44 6.88 14.30
CA ASP A 119 4.36 7.63 15.14
C ASP A 119 4.99 6.70 16.18
N PRO A 120 6.31 6.39 16.07
CA PRO A 120 6.94 5.47 17.00
C PRO A 120 6.94 5.96 18.44
N SER A 121 6.92 7.28 18.64
CA SER A 121 6.93 7.86 19.99
C SER A 121 5.65 7.60 20.79
N LYS A 122 4.57 7.20 20.11
CA LYS A 122 3.26 6.92 20.72
C LYS A 122 2.97 5.42 20.85
N LEU A 123 3.84 4.56 20.30
CA LEU A 123 3.59 3.13 20.23
C LEU A 123 3.63 2.46 21.60
N GLU A 124 4.66 2.74 22.39
CA GLU A 124 4.87 2.04 23.67
C GLU A 124 3.71 2.23 24.63
N ASN A 125 3.07 3.39 24.63
CA ASN A 125 1.98 3.74 25.54
C ASN A 125 0.72 2.86 25.38
N VAL A 126 0.54 2.21 24.23
CA VAL A 126 -0.65 1.39 23.95
C VAL A 126 -0.38 -0.11 24.00
N ILE A 127 0.86 -0.50 24.29
CA ILE A 127 1.24 -1.91 24.47
C ILE A 127 0.71 -2.41 25.80
N THR A 128 0.05 -3.55 25.80
CA THR A 128 -0.47 -4.25 26.99
C THR A 128 -0.01 -5.70 27.00
N GLY A 129 -0.33 -6.42 28.08
CA GLY A 129 -0.09 -7.88 28.14
C GLY A 129 -0.88 -8.68 27.11
N LYS A 130 -1.88 -8.09 26.45
CA LYS A 130 -2.69 -8.73 25.42
C LYS A 130 -2.20 -8.45 24.00
N THR A 131 -1.24 -7.56 23.83
CA THR A 131 -0.73 -7.19 22.50
C THR A 131 -0.02 -8.39 21.86
N LYS A 132 -0.59 -8.88 20.76
CA LYS A 132 -0.13 -10.08 20.05
C LYS A 132 0.69 -9.75 18.80
N ALA A 133 0.39 -8.63 18.16
CA ALA A 133 1.06 -8.19 16.94
C ALA A 133 0.90 -6.67 16.75
N ILE A 134 1.73 -6.11 15.90
CA ILE A 134 1.64 -4.71 15.46
C ILE A 134 1.64 -4.72 13.94
N ILE A 135 0.60 -4.12 13.32
CA ILE A 135 0.57 -3.91 11.87
C ILE A 135 0.98 -2.47 11.59
N VAL A 136 2.06 -2.29 10.85
CA VAL A 136 2.61 -0.99 10.48
C VAL A 136 2.44 -0.79 8.99
N VAL A 137 1.73 0.26 8.60
CA VAL A 137 1.52 0.60 7.20
C VAL A 137 2.69 1.47 6.71
N SER A 138 3.19 1.16 5.51
CA SER A 138 4.10 2.03 4.76
C SER A 138 3.27 2.76 3.70
N LEU A 139 2.69 3.89 4.09
CA LEU A 139 1.63 4.55 3.34
C LEU A 139 2.16 5.36 2.15
N TYR A 140 1.38 5.44 1.09
CA TYR A 140 1.61 6.25 -0.11
C TYR A 140 2.90 5.97 -0.88
N GLY A 141 3.66 4.97 -0.49
CA GLY A 141 4.92 4.61 -1.12
C GLY A 141 6.17 4.88 -0.28
N HIS A 142 6.00 5.38 0.93
CA HIS A 142 7.09 5.70 1.86
C HIS A 142 7.08 4.73 3.05
N MET A 143 8.19 4.06 3.29
CA MET A 143 8.29 3.12 4.42
C MET A 143 8.17 3.87 5.75
N ALA A 144 7.63 3.20 6.76
CA ALA A 144 7.60 3.69 8.13
C ALA A 144 9.00 3.62 8.77
N ASP A 145 9.13 4.19 9.96
CA ASP A 145 10.39 4.16 10.73
C ASP A 145 10.55 2.79 11.42
N TYR A 146 10.93 1.78 10.65
CA TYR A 146 11.06 0.41 11.15
C TYR A 146 12.19 0.23 12.15
N ASP A 147 13.24 1.06 12.12
CA ASP A 147 14.30 0.98 13.13
C ASP A 147 13.74 1.23 14.53
N LYS A 148 12.99 2.34 14.70
CA LYS A 148 12.40 2.68 15.98
C LYS A 148 11.27 1.75 16.39
N ILE A 149 10.42 1.39 15.44
CA ILE A 149 9.28 0.49 15.68
C ILE A 149 9.77 -0.90 16.10
N ASN A 150 10.74 -1.45 15.38
CA ASN A 150 11.32 -2.75 15.69
C ASN A 150 12.03 -2.75 17.04
N GLU A 151 12.73 -1.67 17.40
CA GLU A 151 13.36 -1.53 18.69
C GLU A 151 12.34 -1.65 19.84
N ILE A 152 11.21 -0.94 19.73
CA ILE A 152 10.14 -1.00 20.71
C ILE A 152 9.49 -2.39 20.75
N ALA A 153 9.15 -2.94 19.57
CA ALA A 153 8.52 -4.25 19.47
C ALA A 153 9.40 -5.36 20.03
N ASN A 154 10.69 -5.33 19.74
CA ASN A 154 11.65 -6.31 20.25
C ASN A 154 11.78 -6.27 21.76
N LYS A 155 11.68 -5.10 22.36
CA LYS A 155 11.69 -4.94 23.83
C LYS A 155 10.58 -5.73 24.51
N TYR A 156 9.43 -5.88 23.83
CA TYR A 156 8.25 -6.58 24.35
C TYR A 156 8.01 -7.94 23.69
N ASN A 157 8.90 -8.39 22.81
CA ASN A 157 8.77 -9.64 22.06
C ASN A 157 7.47 -9.70 21.24
N ILE A 158 7.08 -8.58 20.63
CA ILE A 158 5.87 -8.48 19.81
C ILE A 158 6.27 -8.47 18.34
N PRO A 159 5.73 -9.40 17.50
CA PRO A 159 6.03 -9.39 16.07
C PRO A 159 5.38 -8.21 15.37
N VAL A 160 6.11 -7.60 14.44
CA VAL A 160 5.64 -6.54 13.57
C VAL A 160 5.32 -7.13 12.21
N ILE A 161 4.17 -6.73 11.66
CA ILE A 161 3.78 -7.01 10.28
C ILE A 161 3.87 -5.69 9.53
N GLU A 162 4.68 -5.62 8.47
CA GLU A 162 4.60 -4.50 7.54
C GLU A 162 3.40 -4.72 6.59
N ASP A 163 2.48 -3.76 6.56
CA ASP A 163 1.51 -3.63 5.47
C ASP A 163 2.16 -2.80 4.37
N GLY A 164 2.80 -3.49 3.44
CA GLY A 164 3.53 -2.90 2.31
C GLY A 164 2.70 -2.84 1.04
N ALA A 165 1.36 -2.77 1.16
CA ALA A 165 0.48 -2.73 0.00
C ALA A 165 0.74 -1.53 -0.92
N GLN A 166 1.26 -0.43 -0.39
CA GLN A 166 1.52 0.80 -1.14
C GLN A 166 3.01 1.10 -1.33
N SER A 167 3.90 0.30 -0.76
CA SER A 167 5.33 0.62 -0.68
C SER A 167 6.25 -0.38 -1.38
N PHE A 168 5.71 -1.35 -2.09
CA PHE A 168 6.54 -2.36 -2.74
C PHE A 168 7.54 -1.71 -3.71
N GLY A 169 8.83 -1.94 -3.49
CA GLY A 169 9.92 -1.30 -4.23
C GLY A 169 10.55 -0.08 -3.55
N ALA A 170 9.91 0.46 -2.51
CA ALA A 170 10.50 1.53 -1.69
C ALA A 170 11.67 0.98 -0.85
N THR A 171 12.58 1.88 -0.46
CA THR A 171 13.72 1.49 0.37
C THR A 171 13.88 2.40 1.59
N TYR A 172 14.51 1.84 2.61
CA TYR A 172 15.03 2.56 3.76
C TYR A 172 16.44 2.03 4.04
N LYS A 173 17.44 2.92 4.02
CA LYS A 173 18.86 2.55 4.16
C LYS A 173 19.26 1.40 3.22
N ASN A 174 18.80 1.48 1.96
CA ASN A 174 19.01 0.47 0.92
C ASN A 174 18.35 -0.89 1.18
N GLN A 175 17.55 -1.04 2.22
CA GLN A 175 16.73 -2.22 2.47
C GLN A 175 15.34 -2.01 1.90
N LYS A 176 14.82 -3.01 1.23
CA LYS A 176 13.52 -2.89 0.55
C LYS A 176 12.35 -3.09 1.49
N SER A 177 11.24 -2.42 1.19
CA SER A 177 9.94 -2.75 1.75
C SER A 177 9.68 -4.24 1.59
N CYS A 178 9.04 -4.85 2.56
CA CYS A 178 8.80 -6.30 2.68
C CYS A 178 10.03 -7.12 3.08
N SER A 179 11.04 -6.48 3.70
CA SER A 179 12.23 -7.19 4.19
C SER A 179 12.66 -6.85 5.63
N MET A 180 12.00 -5.88 6.27
CA MET A 180 12.50 -5.34 7.55
C MET A 180 11.72 -5.81 8.79
N THR A 181 10.70 -6.64 8.62
CA THR A 181 9.86 -7.15 9.71
C THR A 181 9.74 -8.66 9.64
N PRO A 182 9.35 -9.34 10.74
CA PRO A 182 9.18 -10.79 10.75
C PRO A 182 8.26 -11.32 9.65
N ILE A 183 7.15 -10.60 9.38
CA ILE A 183 6.28 -10.85 8.24
C ILE A 183 5.97 -9.51 7.59
N SER A 184 5.93 -9.49 6.26
CA SER A 184 5.46 -8.34 5.49
C SER A 184 4.41 -8.81 4.50
N THR A 185 3.52 -7.90 4.11
CA THR A 185 2.48 -8.16 3.13
C THR A 185 2.50 -7.11 2.04
N THR A 186 2.05 -7.46 0.85
CA THR A 186 1.85 -6.49 -0.23
C THR A 186 0.62 -6.84 -1.05
N SER A 187 0.22 -5.91 -1.91
CA SER A 187 -0.91 -6.05 -2.83
C SER A 187 -0.45 -5.81 -4.25
N PHE A 188 -0.96 -6.62 -5.15
CA PHE A 188 -0.77 -6.44 -6.59
C PHE A 188 -2.08 -6.00 -7.28
N PHE A 189 -2.94 -5.29 -6.55
CA PHE A 189 -4.13 -4.66 -7.13
C PHE A 189 -3.72 -3.82 -8.34
N PRO A 190 -4.55 -3.76 -9.41
CA PRO A 190 -4.13 -3.18 -10.70
C PRO A 190 -3.52 -1.77 -10.66
N SER A 191 -3.97 -0.93 -9.72
CA SER A 191 -3.46 0.45 -9.60
C SER A 191 -2.18 0.57 -8.76
N LYS A 192 -1.70 -0.52 -8.15
CA LYS A 192 -0.46 -0.50 -7.38
C LYS A 192 0.76 -0.32 -8.29
N PRO A 193 1.90 0.16 -7.77
CA PRO A 193 3.11 0.32 -8.59
C PRO A 193 3.51 -0.95 -9.35
N LEU A 194 3.37 -2.11 -8.72
CA LEU A 194 3.44 -3.42 -9.38
C LEU A 194 2.07 -4.07 -9.26
N GLY A 195 1.25 -3.94 -10.29
CA GLY A 195 -0.13 -4.44 -10.31
C GLY A 195 -0.34 -5.53 -11.35
N CYS A 196 -1.16 -6.53 -10.99
CA CYS A 196 -1.65 -7.54 -11.94
C CYS A 196 -3.00 -7.13 -12.55
N TYR A 197 -3.64 -8.01 -13.29
CA TYR A 197 -4.90 -7.71 -13.97
C TYR A 197 -6.07 -8.43 -13.32
N GLY A 198 -6.21 -8.18 -12.07
CA GLY A 198 -7.19 -8.72 -11.14
C GLY A 198 -6.63 -8.58 -9.74
N ASP A 199 -7.02 -9.49 -8.84
CA ASP A 199 -6.50 -9.49 -7.48
C ASP A 199 -5.19 -10.27 -7.39
N GLY A 200 -4.33 -9.81 -6.50
CA GLY A 200 -3.09 -10.48 -6.16
C GLY A 200 -2.43 -9.87 -4.93
N GLY A 201 -1.60 -10.65 -4.30
CA GLY A 201 -0.85 -10.21 -3.13
C GLY A 201 0.25 -11.21 -2.77
N ALA A 202 0.96 -10.93 -1.69
CA ALA A 202 2.00 -11.82 -1.19
C ALA A 202 2.34 -11.52 0.27
N CYS A 203 2.85 -12.54 0.96
CA CYS A 203 3.55 -12.41 2.23
C CYS A 203 5.04 -12.65 2.03
N PHE A 204 5.85 -12.04 2.88
CA PHE A 204 7.31 -12.18 2.89
C PHE A 204 7.78 -12.47 4.30
N THR A 205 8.67 -13.43 4.45
CA THR A 205 9.30 -13.72 5.74
C THR A 205 10.61 -14.48 5.53
N ASN A 206 11.60 -14.23 6.40
CA ASN A 206 12.84 -15.00 6.45
C ASN A 206 12.85 -16.01 7.60
N ILE A 207 11.73 -16.23 8.26
CA ILE A 207 11.57 -17.20 9.32
C ILE A 207 10.96 -18.48 8.71
N PRO A 208 11.74 -19.59 8.59
CA PRO A 208 11.26 -20.78 7.88
C PRO A 208 9.97 -21.37 8.43
N GLU A 209 9.76 -21.35 9.73
CA GLU A 209 8.54 -21.87 10.36
C GLU A 209 7.31 -21.03 9.97
N LEU A 210 7.46 -19.72 9.87
CA LEU A 210 6.38 -18.84 9.42
C LEU A 210 6.11 -19.02 7.93
N GLU A 211 7.13 -19.16 7.11
CA GLU A 211 6.95 -19.42 5.68
C GLU A 211 6.14 -20.70 5.46
N ALA A 212 6.52 -21.80 6.12
CA ALA A 212 5.82 -23.08 6.02
C ALA A 212 4.36 -22.95 6.47
N LYS A 213 4.11 -22.24 7.57
CA LYS A 213 2.77 -22.03 8.10
C LYS A 213 1.90 -21.18 7.17
N ILE A 214 2.46 -20.11 6.60
CA ILE A 214 1.76 -19.27 5.61
C ILE A 214 1.39 -20.09 4.38
N ARG A 215 2.30 -20.92 3.87
CA ARG A 215 2.04 -21.82 2.72
C ARG A 215 0.93 -22.83 3.03
N ALA A 216 0.90 -23.36 4.23
CA ALA A 216 -0.16 -24.27 4.66
C ALA A 216 -1.50 -23.54 4.75
N ILE A 217 -1.55 -22.39 5.43
CA ILE A 217 -2.80 -21.64 5.66
C ILE A 217 -3.45 -21.23 4.33
N LYS A 218 -2.69 -20.79 3.33
CA LYS A 218 -3.26 -20.39 2.04
C LYS A 218 -3.87 -21.55 1.25
N ASN A 219 -3.56 -22.78 1.60
CA ASN A 219 -4.07 -24.03 1.03
C ASN A 219 -4.89 -24.81 2.05
N HIS A 220 -5.86 -24.16 2.70
CA HIS A 220 -6.76 -24.79 3.67
C HIS A 220 -6.05 -25.43 4.87
N GLY A 221 -4.91 -24.88 5.27
CA GLY A 221 -4.12 -25.42 6.39
C GLY A 221 -3.43 -26.75 6.12
N GLY A 222 -3.39 -27.18 4.85
CA GLY A 222 -2.86 -28.49 4.45
C GLY A 222 -1.36 -28.56 4.46
N VAL A 223 -0.79 -29.59 5.11
CA VAL A 223 0.65 -29.88 5.12
C VAL A 223 0.99 -31.02 4.14
N LYS A 224 0.03 -31.84 3.80
CA LYS A 224 0.03 -32.83 2.73
C LYS A 224 -1.39 -33.09 2.28
N ARG A 225 -1.57 -33.83 1.17
CA ARG A 225 -2.91 -34.11 0.62
C ARG A 225 -3.81 -34.72 1.67
N PHE A 226 -5.01 -34.08 1.87
CA PHE A 226 -6.03 -34.47 2.83
C PHE A 226 -5.60 -34.42 4.31
N HIS A 227 -4.44 -33.79 4.63
CA HIS A 227 -4.04 -33.59 6.01
C HIS A 227 -3.97 -32.08 6.30
N HIS A 228 -4.97 -31.59 7.03
CA HIS A 228 -5.12 -30.17 7.40
C HIS A 228 -4.69 -29.96 8.85
N LYS A 229 -3.50 -29.42 9.01
CA LYS A 229 -2.94 -29.16 10.35
C LYS A 229 -3.50 -27.89 10.98
N TYR A 230 -3.85 -26.90 10.15
CA TYR A 230 -4.37 -25.61 10.59
C TYR A 230 -5.72 -25.34 9.97
N ILE A 231 -6.51 -24.47 10.60
CA ILE A 231 -7.64 -23.80 9.94
C ILE A 231 -7.03 -22.82 8.94
N GLY A 232 -7.43 -22.89 7.70
CA GLY A 232 -6.86 -22.07 6.64
C GLY A 232 -7.89 -21.47 5.70
N MET A 233 -7.42 -21.10 4.55
CA MET A 233 -8.17 -20.38 3.53
C MET A 233 -7.81 -20.91 2.14
N ASN A 234 -8.65 -20.64 1.17
CA ASN A 234 -8.26 -20.68 -0.24
C ASN A 234 -7.74 -19.27 -0.60
N ALA A 235 -6.42 -19.10 -0.52
CA ALA A 235 -5.81 -17.79 -0.72
C ALA A 235 -4.63 -17.86 -1.70
N ARG A 236 -4.82 -18.53 -2.85
CA ARG A 236 -3.83 -18.69 -3.90
C ARG A 236 -3.85 -17.51 -4.88
N LEU A 237 -2.69 -17.20 -5.46
CA LEU A 237 -2.59 -16.35 -6.63
C LEU A 237 -2.84 -17.18 -7.90
N ASP A 238 -3.67 -16.69 -8.80
CA ASP A 238 -3.91 -17.36 -10.08
C ASP A 238 -2.65 -17.33 -10.96
N THR A 239 -2.38 -18.42 -11.66
CA THR A 239 -1.19 -18.53 -12.54
C THR A 239 -1.15 -17.44 -13.59
N ILE A 240 -2.29 -17.06 -14.16
CA ILE A 240 -2.36 -15.96 -15.16
C ILE A 240 -1.85 -14.66 -14.56
N GLN A 241 -2.23 -14.34 -13.33
CA GLN A 241 -1.76 -13.12 -12.67
C GLN A 241 -0.26 -13.18 -12.38
N ALA A 242 0.26 -14.36 -12.02
CA ALA A 242 1.70 -14.54 -11.82
C ALA A 242 2.49 -14.30 -13.12
N ALA A 243 1.97 -14.76 -14.26
CA ALA A 243 2.58 -14.54 -15.57
C ALA A 243 2.66 -13.04 -15.91
N ILE A 244 1.59 -12.29 -15.63
CA ILE A 244 1.54 -10.84 -15.81
C ILE A 244 2.59 -10.16 -14.92
N LEU A 245 2.64 -10.54 -13.65
CA LEU A 245 3.59 -9.95 -12.69
C LEU A 245 5.05 -10.26 -13.04
N ASN A 246 5.36 -11.48 -13.49
CA ASN A 246 6.69 -11.83 -13.96
C ASN A 246 7.14 -10.93 -15.10
N THR A 247 6.24 -10.64 -16.02
CA THR A 247 6.52 -9.74 -17.14
C THR A 247 6.74 -8.32 -16.67
N LYS A 248 5.84 -7.79 -15.84
CA LYS A 248 5.92 -6.40 -15.35
C LYS A 248 7.13 -6.19 -14.43
N LEU A 249 7.54 -7.20 -13.70
CA LEU A 249 8.71 -7.10 -12.82
C LEU A 249 10.00 -6.77 -13.58
N LYS A 250 10.11 -7.20 -14.83
CA LYS A 250 11.25 -6.86 -15.70
C LYS A 250 11.39 -5.36 -15.94
N TYR A 251 10.29 -4.63 -15.88
CA TYR A 251 10.22 -3.19 -16.14
C TYR A 251 10.03 -2.36 -14.86
N PHE A 252 10.00 -3.02 -13.71
CA PHE A 252 9.57 -2.38 -12.46
C PHE A 252 10.52 -1.28 -11.99
N GLU A 253 11.83 -1.44 -12.13
CA GLU A 253 12.80 -0.40 -11.78
C GLU A 253 12.56 0.88 -12.60
N GLU A 254 12.26 0.72 -13.87
CA GLU A 254 11.91 1.86 -14.73
C GLU A 254 10.57 2.47 -14.32
N THR A 255 9.59 1.66 -13.96
CA THR A 255 8.31 2.13 -13.42
C THR A 255 8.52 3.02 -12.20
N ILE A 256 9.34 2.59 -11.25
CA ILE A 256 9.68 3.38 -10.05
C ILE A 256 10.37 4.68 -10.45
N LYS A 257 11.33 4.62 -11.35
CA LYS A 257 12.05 5.79 -11.85
C LYS A 257 11.09 6.82 -12.46
N ASN A 258 10.14 6.37 -13.26
CA ASN A 258 9.18 7.24 -13.92
C ASN A 258 8.19 7.85 -12.94
N ARG A 259 7.77 7.09 -11.90
CA ARG A 259 6.94 7.64 -10.83
C ARG A 259 7.68 8.72 -10.04
N ASN A 260 8.95 8.51 -9.75
CA ASN A 260 9.80 9.52 -9.10
C ASN A 260 9.95 10.77 -9.95
N ALA A 261 10.13 10.61 -11.26
CA ALA A 261 10.21 11.77 -12.17
C ALA A 261 8.92 12.59 -12.16
N CYS A 262 7.77 11.93 -12.19
CA CYS A 262 6.46 12.59 -12.11
C CYS A 262 6.30 13.34 -10.78
N ALA A 263 6.59 12.68 -9.67
CA ALA A 263 6.48 13.29 -8.33
C ALA A 263 7.43 14.45 -8.14
N ASN A 264 8.67 14.31 -8.59
CA ASN A 264 9.68 15.36 -8.46
C ASN A 264 9.31 16.61 -9.28
N TYR A 265 8.71 16.41 -10.45
CA TYR A 265 8.23 17.53 -11.27
C TYR A 265 7.09 18.27 -10.56
N TYR A 266 6.11 17.57 -9.98
CA TYR A 266 5.09 18.20 -9.16
C TYR A 266 5.70 19.00 -8.02
N THR A 267 6.61 18.41 -7.27
CA THR A 267 7.23 19.07 -6.10
C THR A 267 7.97 20.32 -6.52
N GLN A 268 8.70 20.28 -7.63
CA GLN A 268 9.41 21.44 -8.17
C GLN A 268 8.44 22.56 -8.58
N GLN A 269 7.36 22.23 -9.25
CA GLN A 269 6.44 23.22 -9.82
C GLN A 269 5.41 23.74 -8.82
N LEU A 270 5.17 23.02 -7.72
CA LEU A 270 4.13 23.35 -6.75
C LEU A 270 4.68 23.98 -5.45
N GLN A 271 5.97 24.31 -5.40
CA GLN A 271 6.58 24.92 -4.20
C GLN A 271 5.83 26.17 -3.69
N TYR A 272 5.21 26.93 -4.60
CA TYR A 272 4.43 28.11 -4.21
C TYR A 272 3.28 27.79 -3.25
N LEU A 273 2.74 26.55 -3.29
CA LEU A 273 1.66 26.12 -2.41
C LEU A 273 2.11 26.12 -0.93
N GLU A 274 3.37 25.82 -0.65
CA GLU A 274 3.90 25.87 0.72
C GLU A 274 3.77 27.28 1.33
N LYS A 275 3.91 28.32 0.51
CA LYS A 275 3.83 29.71 0.95
C LYS A 275 2.41 30.15 1.30
N ILE A 276 1.41 29.40 0.88
CA ILE A 276 0.00 29.70 1.12
C ILE A 276 -0.69 28.66 2.02
N GLY A 277 0.10 27.90 2.75
CA GLY A 277 -0.36 27.00 3.81
C GLY A 277 -0.62 25.57 3.42
N PHE A 278 -0.34 25.17 2.17
CA PHE A 278 -0.35 23.76 1.78
C PHE A 278 0.97 23.09 2.20
N GLU A 279 0.95 21.77 2.32
CA GLU A 279 2.15 20.99 2.58
C GLU A 279 2.31 19.94 1.49
N LEU A 280 3.44 19.99 0.79
CA LEU A 280 3.80 19.00 -0.24
C LEU A 280 4.36 17.73 0.42
N PRO A 281 4.25 16.57 -0.25
CA PRO A 281 4.83 15.35 0.29
C PRO A 281 6.36 15.42 0.35
N LYS A 282 6.93 14.79 1.37
CA LYS A 282 8.38 14.78 1.63
C LYS A 282 8.89 13.35 1.73
N VAL A 283 10.08 13.14 1.22
CA VAL A 283 10.80 11.87 1.39
C VAL A 283 11.93 12.13 2.39
N ASN A 284 11.92 11.40 3.51
CA ASN A 284 12.91 11.55 4.56
C ASN A 284 14.28 11.06 4.09
N LYS A 285 15.32 11.60 4.75
CA LYS A 285 16.71 11.19 4.49
C LYS A 285 16.85 9.67 4.67
N ASN A 286 17.60 9.02 3.78
CA ASN A 286 17.83 7.58 3.71
C ASN A 286 16.63 6.73 3.25
N PHE A 287 15.52 7.37 2.84
CA PHE A 287 14.38 6.71 2.24
C PHE A 287 14.31 6.98 0.74
N THR A 288 13.67 6.06 0.02
CA THR A 288 13.15 6.31 -1.33
C THR A 288 11.66 6.00 -1.34
N SER A 289 10.91 6.63 -2.22
CA SER A 289 9.48 6.41 -2.37
C SER A 289 9.16 5.80 -3.73
N VAL A 290 8.11 4.98 -3.79
CA VAL A 290 7.55 4.49 -5.06
C VAL A 290 6.35 5.32 -5.51
N TRP A 291 5.94 6.31 -4.73
CA TRP A 291 4.89 7.25 -5.07
C TRP A 291 3.59 6.53 -5.51
N ALA A 292 3.15 5.61 -4.69
CA ALA A 292 1.83 5.00 -4.88
C ALA A 292 0.74 6.08 -4.90
N GLN A 293 0.97 7.16 -4.17
CA GLN A 293 0.16 8.38 -4.19
C GLN A 293 1.05 9.61 -4.10
N TYR A 294 0.65 10.70 -4.75
CA TYR A 294 1.19 12.03 -4.53
C TYR A 294 0.19 12.82 -3.70
N SER A 295 0.47 13.02 -2.43
CA SER A 295 -0.50 13.47 -1.42
C SER A 295 -0.15 14.86 -0.92
N ILE A 296 -1.08 15.79 -1.07
CA ILE A 296 -0.92 17.20 -0.64
C ILE A 296 -1.88 17.47 0.52
N LEU A 297 -1.41 18.16 1.54
CA LEU A 297 -2.25 18.67 2.61
C LEU A 297 -2.67 20.10 2.29
N ALA A 298 -3.98 20.34 2.21
CA ALA A 298 -4.52 21.69 2.14
C ALA A 298 -4.49 22.35 3.53
N PRO A 299 -4.59 23.70 3.61
CA PRO A 299 -4.59 24.39 4.90
C PRO A 299 -5.73 23.97 5.85
N ASN A 300 -6.90 23.65 5.32
CA ASN A 300 -8.09 23.24 6.07
C ASN A 300 -9.04 22.45 5.17
N ILE A 301 -10.11 21.90 5.77
CA ILE A 301 -11.09 21.07 5.06
C ILE A 301 -11.84 21.86 3.97
N GLU A 302 -12.17 23.12 4.21
CA GLU A 302 -12.91 23.95 3.26
C GLU A 302 -12.10 24.17 1.98
N ILE A 303 -10.84 24.52 2.11
CA ILE A 303 -9.94 24.70 0.97
C ILE A 303 -9.72 23.38 0.26
N ARG A 304 -9.54 22.27 1.01
CA ARG A 304 -9.39 20.93 0.44
C ARG A 304 -10.60 20.57 -0.43
N ASP A 305 -11.80 20.74 0.09
CA ASP A 305 -13.02 20.38 -0.65
C ASP A 305 -13.21 21.28 -1.87
N ASN A 306 -12.91 22.55 -1.75
CA ASN A 306 -13.03 23.50 -2.86
C ASN A 306 -12.04 23.22 -3.98
N ILE A 307 -10.78 22.90 -3.65
CA ILE A 307 -9.77 22.60 -4.68
C ILE A 307 -10.08 21.28 -5.39
N VAL A 308 -10.56 20.27 -4.66
CA VAL A 308 -10.97 18.98 -5.24
C VAL A 308 -12.14 19.17 -6.20
N ASN A 309 -13.17 19.93 -5.81
CA ASN A 309 -14.30 20.24 -6.67
C ASN A 309 -13.88 21.04 -7.90
N TYR A 310 -13.03 22.04 -7.71
CA TYR A 310 -12.48 22.85 -8.80
C TYR A 310 -11.74 21.98 -9.83
N LEU A 311 -10.87 21.07 -9.38
CA LEU A 311 -10.12 20.20 -10.29
C LEU A 311 -11.05 19.25 -11.04
N LYS A 312 -12.10 18.73 -10.39
CA LYS A 312 -13.13 17.92 -11.06
C LYS A 312 -13.85 18.70 -12.16
N GLU A 313 -14.20 19.95 -11.90
CA GLU A 313 -14.80 20.83 -12.91
C GLU A 313 -13.87 21.07 -14.11
N LYS A 314 -12.56 20.98 -13.89
CA LYS A 314 -11.55 21.06 -14.95
C LYS A 314 -11.25 19.69 -15.59
N SER A 315 -12.08 18.70 -15.33
CA SER A 315 -11.92 17.33 -15.84
C SER A 315 -10.64 16.64 -15.39
N ILE A 316 -10.20 16.94 -14.18
CA ILE A 316 -9.09 16.27 -13.50
C ILE A 316 -9.67 15.48 -12.34
N ASN A 317 -9.57 14.15 -12.41
CA ASN A 317 -9.98 13.28 -11.31
C ASN A 317 -8.89 13.29 -10.25
N VAL A 318 -9.26 13.73 -9.06
CA VAL A 318 -8.41 13.66 -7.88
C VAL A 318 -9.11 12.82 -6.82
N SER A 319 -8.33 12.14 -6.01
CA SER A 319 -8.86 11.28 -4.96
C SER A 319 -8.54 11.85 -3.59
N ILE A 320 -9.27 11.38 -2.59
CA ILE A 320 -9.00 11.67 -1.19
C ILE A 320 -8.75 10.33 -0.48
N PHE A 321 -7.51 10.06 -0.12
CA PHE A 321 -7.09 8.84 0.59
C PHE A 321 -6.49 9.25 1.94
N TYR A 322 -7.30 9.31 3.02
CA TYR A 322 -8.70 8.87 3.12
C TYR A 322 -9.55 9.98 3.75
N PRO A 323 -10.85 10.08 3.41
CA PRO A 323 -11.67 11.21 3.89
C PRO A 323 -12.13 11.07 5.33
N SER A 324 -12.10 9.85 5.88
CA SER A 324 -12.55 9.57 7.25
C SER A 324 -11.57 8.64 7.94
N PRO A 325 -11.21 8.93 9.21
CA PRO A 325 -10.35 8.01 9.97
C PRO A 325 -11.09 6.71 10.28
N LEU A 326 -10.36 5.59 10.31
CA LEU A 326 -10.97 4.27 10.55
C LEU A 326 -11.56 4.14 11.95
N HIS A 327 -10.97 4.79 12.95
CA HIS A 327 -11.50 4.75 14.33
C HIS A 327 -12.87 5.42 14.47
N LEU A 328 -13.28 6.23 13.49
CA LEU A 328 -14.57 6.91 13.46
C LEU A 328 -15.54 6.29 12.44
N GLN A 329 -15.17 5.19 11.79
CA GLN A 329 -16.08 4.45 10.92
C GLN A 329 -17.14 3.72 11.73
N GLU A 330 -18.36 3.65 11.21
CA GLU A 330 -19.49 3.00 11.88
C GLU A 330 -19.18 1.58 12.31
N CYS A 331 -18.52 0.78 11.46
CA CYS A 331 -18.21 -0.62 11.76
C CYS A 331 -17.25 -0.79 12.94
N PHE A 332 -16.51 0.24 13.33
CA PHE A 332 -15.58 0.23 14.46
C PHE A 332 -16.09 1.02 15.67
N ASN A 333 -17.36 1.46 15.68
CA ASN A 333 -17.97 2.16 16.82
C ASN A 333 -17.85 1.40 18.14
N TYR A 334 -17.89 0.07 18.07
CA TYR A 334 -17.80 -0.79 19.25
C TYR A 334 -16.47 -0.65 20.02
N LEU A 335 -15.44 -0.10 19.39
CA LEU A 335 -14.13 0.10 20.03
C LEU A 335 -14.13 1.31 20.97
N GLY A 336 -15.10 2.22 20.84
CA GLY A 336 -15.28 3.34 21.77
C GLY A 336 -14.40 4.56 21.52
N TYR A 337 -13.70 4.63 20.39
CA TYR A 337 -12.92 5.80 20.02
C TYR A 337 -13.81 6.98 19.68
N LYS A 338 -13.32 8.19 19.95
CA LYS A 338 -14.06 9.45 19.75
C LYS A 338 -13.22 10.46 18.98
N ILE A 339 -13.89 11.47 18.44
CA ILE A 339 -13.21 12.65 17.88
C ILE A 339 -12.26 13.22 18.92
N GLY A 340 -11.02 13.49 18.51
CA GLY A 340 -9.96 13.99 19.38
C GLY A 340 -9.01 12.92 19.89
N ASP A 341 -9.35 11.63 19.78
CA ASP A 341 -8.49 10.54 20.26
C ASP A 341 -7.22 10.37 19.42
N LEU A 342 -7.30 10.64 18.10
CA LEU A 342 -6.19 10.56 17.17
C LEU A 342 -6.10 11.85 16.35
N PRO A 343 -5.63 12.95 16.95
CA PRO A 343 -5.75 14.27 16.36
C PRO A 343 -4.97 14.47 15.05
N VAL A 344 -3.80 13.85 14.90
CA VAL A 344 -3.04 13.97 13.66
C VAL A 344 -3.76 13.26 12.51
N THR A 345 -4.22 12.04 12.74
CA THR A 345 -5.03 11.29 11.76
C THR A 345 -6.26 12.09 11.34
N GLU A 346 -7.00 12.63 12.30
CA GLU A 346 -8.23 13.39 12.03
C GLU A 346 -7.94 14.63 11.22
N SER A 347 -6.90 15.38 11.54
CA SER A 347 -6.47 16.55 10.79
C SER A 347 -6.05 16.21 9.37
N VAL A 348 -5.30 15.13 9.18
CA VAL A 348 -4.85 14.68 7.85
C VAL A 348 -6.07 14.29 6.99
N CYS A 349 -7.02 13.53 7.53
CA CYS A 349 -8.24 13.15 6.79
C CYS A 349 -9.02 14.36 6.29
N ASP A 350 -9.05 15.46 7.05
CA ASP A 350 -9.73 16.70 6.65
C ASP A 350 -8.99 17.44 5.53
N ARG A 351 -7.69 17.28 5.41
CA ARG A 351 -6.85 18.15 4.60
C ARG A 351 -6.22 17.47 3.39
N ILE A 352 -6.15 16.14 3.35
CA ILE A 352 -5.44 15.39 2.32
C ILE A 352 -6.22 15.34 1.00
N PHE A 353 -5.50 15.47 -0.12
CA PHE A 353 -5.98 15.10 -1.45
C PHE A 353 -4.82 14.60 -2.30
N ASN A 354 -5.12 13.82 -3.33
CA ASN A 354 -4.13 13.07 -4.10
C ASN A 354 -4.26 13.43 -5.58
N LEU A 355 -3.13 13.79 -6.19
CA LEU A 355 -3.05 14.10 -7.62
C LEU A 355 -2.74 12.84 -8.44
N PRO A 356 -3.18 12.78 -9.71
CA PRO A 356 -2.69 11.75 -10.62
C PRO A 356 -1.16 11.73 -10.67
N CYS A 357 -0.55 10.58 -10.35
CA CYS A 357 0.90 10.42 -10.35
C CYS A 357 1.26 8.98 -10.70
N TYR A 358 1.69 8.76 -11.94
CA TYR A 358 2.15 7.46 -12.43
C TYR A 358 3.04 7.67 -13.66
N GLY A 359 3.83 6.66 -14.01
CA GLY A 359 4.88 6.82 -15.04
C GLY A 359 4.37 7.19 -16.42
N GLU A 360 3.16 6.73 -16.77
CA GLU A 360 2.56 6.95 -18.10
C GLU A 360 1.70 8.20 -18.17
N LEU A 361 1.57 8.95 -17.08
CA LEU A 361 0.95 10.28 -17.12
C LEU A 361 1.78 11.16 -18.08
N THR A 362 1.14 11.74 -19.08
CA THR A 362 1.87 12.52 -20.07
C THR A 362 2.34 13.84 -19.49
N ASN A 363 3.40 14.40 -20.08
CA ASN A 363 3.88 15.72 -19.68
C ASN A 363 2.81 16.79 -19.88
N LYS A 364 2.05 16.70 -20.97
CA LYS A 364 0.95 17.64 -21.25
C LYS A 364 -0.14 17.57 -20.21
N GLU A 365 -0.51 16.36 -19.77
CA GLU A 365 -1.50 16.18 -18.71
C GLU A 365 -0.99 16.75 -17.40
N GLN A 366 0.26 16.48 -17.04
CA GLN A 366 0.85 16.99 -15.81
C GLN A 366 0.97 18.51 -15.80
N VAL A 367 1.41 19.11 -16.91
CA VAL A 367 1.45 20.56 -17.07
C VAL A 367 0.04 21.17 -16.94
N PHE A 368 -0.96 20.55 -17.56
CA PHE A 368 -2.34 21.00 -17.44
C PHE A 368 -2.83 21.00 -16.00
N ILE A 369 -2.55 19.92 -15.24
CA ILE A 369 -2.90 19.82 -13.82
C ILE A 369 -2.24 20.96 -13.04
N ILE A 370 -0.94 21.19 -13.27
CA ILE A 370 -0.18 22.25 -12.60
C ILE A 370 -0.75 23.64 -12.93
N ASP A 371 -1.08 23.89 -14.21
CA ASP A 371 -1.65 25.15 -14.64
C ASP A 371 -3.02 25.40 -14.00
N MET A 372 -3.86 24.38 -13.89
CA MET A 372 -5.15 24.49 -13.22
C MET A 372 -4.98 24.78 -11.73
N LEU A 373 -4.03 24.12 -11.07
CA LEU A 373 -3.72 24.42 -9.66
C LEU A 373 -3.28 25.86 -9.46
N ARG A 374 -2.45 26.40 -10.37
CA ARG A 374 -1.99 27.80 -10.31
C ARG A 374 -3.13 28.80 -10.49
N GLN A 375 -4.15 28.44 -11.24
CA GLN A 375 -5.32 29.28 -11.47
C GLN A 375 -6.33 29.23 -10.32
N PHE A 376 -6.22 28.24 -9.44
CA PHE A 376 -7.08 28.15 -8.27
C PHE A 376 -6.83 29.31 -7.31
N ASN A 377 -7.85 30.09 -7.02
CA ASN A 377 -7.74 31.27 -6.15
C ASN A 377 -8.15 30.94 -4.71
N VAL A 378 -7.17 30.69 -3.85
CA VAL A 378 -7.39 30.39 -2.43
C VAL A 378 -8.07 31.55 -1.71
N LYS A 379 -7.86 32.82 -2.15
CA LYS A 379 -8.43 34.01 -1.52
C LYS A 379 -9.87 34.27 -1.89
N ALA A 380 -10.42 33.58 -2.88
CA ALA A 380 -11.80 33.73 -3.32
C ALA A 380 -12.78 32.87 -2.52
N ILE A 381 -12.31 32.19 -1.52
CA ILE A 381 -13.08 31.25 -0.69
C ILE A 381 -13.46 31.95 0.62
#